data_5a239bf263b6cff954d26cc127bc630e
#
_entry.id   5a239bf263b6cff954d26cc127bc630e
#
_cell.length_a   1.000
_cell.length_b   1.000
_cell.length_c   1.000
_cell.angle_alpha   90.00
_cell.angle_beta   90.00
_cell.angle_gamma   90.00
#
_symmetry.space_group_name_H-M   'P 1'
#
loop_
_entity.id
_entity.type
_entity.pdbx_description
1 polymer ?
#
loop_
_entity_poly.entity_id
_entity_poly.type
_entity_poly.pdbx_seq_one_letter_code
_entity_poly.pdbx_strand_id
1 'polypeptide(L)'
;MGKRNNGEGTFVTLGPNKIVHKICIGKNSNGKPKFLSVTGTTKADCKRKMKARLDTLNKSQNDINNIYKDTLTSLCKKHLASDISHKHMLKPKAADRRESTINNQIAKYIIGSLQVQSITSKDFEDHIEVLINENHLSVSSIKKTLDVINSAFEWAISQKILFENPCTPVMKKLRKRLSDLETIEADDADVIVLSAEEEQKLIAVKYIFNQNNGKHKYPNIFYVLILLYTGIRLGELCCLRWGDFHRSTNTLTINKTRYVAKNRIDITEEGYRAEEGKVKNVKSREIVLSDKAKQILDELYELKNHPSDNEYILTNHFGKPSNPTKVDNCIKTIYRAAGLSSDISGAHILRRTCATRFYEQEPDIDWIASYLGDTPETVSKYYIAIRKKISEGGKTKNVVPLPRKRNNGVIALN
;
A
#
# COMPACT_ATOMS: atom_id res chain seq x y z
N MET A 1 34.26 47.23 38.35
CA MET A 1 33.26 46.37 37.79
C MET A 1 33.88 44.97 37.54
N GLY A 2 33.49 43.98 38.34
CA GLY A 2 34.05 42.63 38.25
C GLY A 2 33.76 41.98 36.91
N LYS A 3 34.73 41.26 36.30
CA LYS A 3 34.57 40.42 35.11
C LYS A 3 33.49 39.36 35.37
N ARG A 4 32.47 39.35 34.55
CA ARG A 4 31.41 38.31 34.58
C ARG A 4 32.00 36.95 34.18
N ASN A 5 31.62 35.90 34.91
CA ASN A 5 31.99 34.52 34.54
C ASN A 5 31.33 34.13 33.20
N ASN A 6 32.10 33.48 32.33
CA ASN A 6 31.58 32.95 31.07
C ASN A 6 30.45 31.96 31.38
N GLY A 7 29.23 32.18 30.82
CA GLY A 7 28.08 31.28 30.96
C GLY A 7 26.90 31.85 31.78
N GLU A 8 27.05 32.94 32.54
CA GLU A 8 25.96 33.47 33.39
C GLU A 8 24.83 34.20 32.62
N GLY A 9 25.02 34.47 31.34
CA GLY A 9 24.02 35.17 30.50
C GLY A 9 23.86 36.66 30.84
N THR A 10 22.90 37.31 30.22
CA THR A 10 22.64 38.75 30.37
C THR A 10 21.24 38.99 30.91
N PHE A 11 21.11 39.90 31.91
CA PHE A 11 19.84 40.37 32.41
C PHE A 11 19.52 41.73 31.80
N VAL A 12 18.30 41.88 31.27
CA VAL A 12 17.77 43.15 30.76
C VAL A 12 16.49 43.45 31.51
N THR A 13 16.45 44.62 32.17
CA THR A 13 15.26 45.11 32.88
C THR A 13 14.41 45.90 31.90
N LEU A 14 13.19 45.48 31.69
CA LEU A 14 12.23 46.12 30.78
C LEU A 14 11.16 46.94 31.50
N GLY A 15 11.14 46.90 32.83
CA GLY A 15 10.20 47.65 33.69
C GLY A 15 10.29 47.22 35.16
N PRO A 16 9.50 47.83 36.05
CA PRO A 16 9.62 47.63 37.52
C PRO A 16 9.46 46.14 37.93
N ASN A 17 8.70 45.37 37.23
CA ASN A 17 8.46 43.95 37.53
C ASN A 17 8.74 43.04 36.31
N LYS A 18 9.61 43.46 35.36
CA LYS A 18 9.86 42.70 34.13
C LYS A 18 11.35 42.67 33.82
N ILE A 19 11.97 41.53 34.15
CA ILE A 19 13.38 41.26 33.88
C ILE A 19 13.45 40.09 32.86
N VAL A 20 14.29 40.24 31.84
CA VAL A 20 14.58 39.17 30.87
C VAL A 20 15.99 38.68 31.10
N HIS A 21 16.16 37.38 31.28
CA HIS A 21 17.45 36.70 31.33
C HIS A 21 17.69 35.98 30.02
N LYS A 22 18.85 36.22 29.38
CA LYS A 22 19.26 35.61 28.13
C LYS A 22 20.58 34.87 28.30
N ILE A 23 20.63 33.61 27.84
CA ILE A 23 21.85 32.79 27.80
C ILE A 23 22.09 32.34 26.37
N CYS A 24 23.33 32.38 25.88
CA CYS A 24 23.70 31.81 24.60
C CYS A 24 23.78 30.28 24.73
N ILE A 25 23.03 29.57 23.90
CA ILE A 25 22.95 28.09 23.89
C ILE A 25 23.62 27.46 22.67
N GLY A 26 24.42 28.22 21.90
CA GLY A 26 25.11 27.71 20.70
C GLY A 26 24.96 28.67 19.52
N LYS A 27 25.20 28.16 18.32
CA LYS A 27 25.03 28.88 17.04
C LYS A 27 23.92 28.21 16.22
N ASN A 28 23.20 29.01 15.43
CA ASN A 28 22.23 28.47 14.45
C ASN A 28 22.94 28.02 13.16
N SER A 29 22.22 27.44 12.22
CA SER A 29 22.73 26.97 10.91
C SER A 29 23.47 28.04 10.10
N ASN A 30 23.20 29.33 10.38
CA ASN A 30 23.86 30.48 9.72
C ASN A 30 25.03 31.01 10.52
N GLY A 31 25.54 30.26 11.50
CA GLY A 31 26.70 30.65 12.32
C GLY A 31 26.41 31.74 13.37
N LYS A 32 25.18 32.29 13.45
CA LYS A 32 24.80 33.33 14.39
C LYS A 32 24.46 32.73 15.77
N PRO A 33 24.80 33.42 16.90
CA PRO A 33 24.54 32.92 18.23
C PRO A 33 23.03 32.75 18.49
N LYS A 34 22.65 31.58 19.05
CA LYS A 34 21.29 31.24 19.46
C LYS A 34 21.12 31.50 20.95
N PHE A 35 20.08 32.23 21.32
CA PHE A 35 19.82 32.59 22.70
C PHE A 35 18.56 31.94 23.25
N LEU A 36 18.63 31.44 24.48
CA LEU A 36 17.49 31.11 25.31
C LEU A 36 17.14 32.30 26.18
N SER A 37 15.86 32.66 26.28
CA SER A 37 15.42 33.79 27.12
C SER A 37 14.24 33.38 28.00
N VAL A 38 14.22 33.87 29.22
CA VAL A 38 13.10 33.74 30.15
C VAL A 38 12.78 35.11 30.76
N THR A 39 11.53 35.33 31.11
CA THR A 39 11.05 36.55 31.75
C THR A 39 10.60 36.23 33.15
N GLY A 40 10.95 37.08 34.09
CA GLY A 40 10.56 36.99 35.51
C GLY A 40 10.43 38.36 36.17
N THR A 41 9.94 38.38 37.40
CA THR A 41 9.76 39.57 38.19
C THR A 41 11.03 39.99 38.94
N THR A 42 11.90 39.04 39.29
CA THR A 42 13.18 39.27 39.95
C THR A 42 14.30 38.51 39.24
N LYS A 43 15.57 38.91 39.46
CA LYS A 43 16.72 38.16 38.92
C LYS A 43 16.76 36.70 39.43
N ALA A 44 16.35 36.48 40.69
CA ALA A 44 16.28 35.16 41.30
C ALA A 44 15.21 34.27 40.60
N ASP A 45 14.03 34.85 40.33
CA ASP A 45 12.95 34.17 39.60
C ASP A 45 13.39 33.81 38.14
N CYS A 46 14.07 34.73 37.47
CA CYS A 46 14.63 34.48 36.15
C CYS A 46 15.69 33.37 36.19
N LYS A 47 16.58 33.34 37.17
CA LYS A 47 17.58 32.26 37.33
C LYS A 47 16.91 30.91 37.58
N ARG A 48 15.89 30.84 38.44
CA ARG A 48 15.13 29.63 38.73
C ARG A 48 14.43 29.10 37.46
N LYS A 49 13.72 29.98 36.73
CA LYS A 49 13.04 29.62 35.46
C LYS A 49 14.02 29.20 34.37
N MET A 50 15.18 29.86 34.29
CA MET A 50 16.24 29.52 33.34
C MET A 50 16.82 28.15 33.66
N LYS A 51 17.10 27.85 34.95
CA LYS A 51 17.60 26.55 35.39
C LYS A 51 16.60 25.44 35.06
N ALA A 52 15.33 25.61 35.42
CA ALA A 52 14.29 24.63 35.08
C ALA A 52 14.19 24.40 33.57
N ARG A 53 14.33 25.45 32.75
CA ARG A 53 14.27 25.34 31.28
C ARG A 53 15.52 24.69 30.68
N LEU A 54 16.70 24.93 31.26
CA LEU A 54 17.95 24.24 30.92
C LEU A 54 17.92 22.78 31.36
N ASP A 55 17.40 22.45 32.55
CA ASP A 55 17.26 21.08 33.04
C ASP A 55 16.29 20.28 32.15
N THR A 56 15.21 20.91 31.67
CA THR A 56 14.30 20.31 30.68
C THR A 56 15.00 20.08 29.34
N LEU A 57 15.80 21.04 28.89
CA LEU A 57 16.60 20.90 27.66
C LEU A 57 17.71 19.86 27.83
N ASN A 58 18.35 19.76 28.98
CA ASN A 58 19.41 18.76 29.25
C ASN A 58 18.85 17.36 29.43
N LYS A 59 17.66 17.17 30.02
CA LYS A 59 16.96 15.89 30.01
C LYS A 59 16.60 15.47 28.57
N SER A 60 16.03 16.40 27.81
CA SER A 60 15.79 16.20 26.38
C SER A 60 17.10 15.94 25.60
N GLN A 61 18.22 16.58 25.95
CA GLN A 61 19.53 16.39 25.31
C GLN A 61 20.15 15.02 25.65
N ASN A 62 19.94 14.45 26.83
CA ASN A 62 20.42 13.10 27.13
C ASN A 62 19.61 12.04 26.39
N ASP A 63 18.32 12.19 26.26
CA ASP A 63 17.49 11.37 25.36
C ASP A 63 17.83 11.64 23.89
N ILE A 64 18.07 12.89 23.55
CA ILE A 64 18.53 13.38 22.23
C ILE A 64 19.93 12.81 21.91
N ASN A 65 20.93 12.87 22.81
CA ASN A 65 22.29 12.34 22.55
C ASN A 65 22.33 10.86 22.29
N ASN A 66 21.38 10.07 22.84
CA ASN A 66 21.25 8.66 22.50
C ASN A 66 20.60 8.43 21.13
N ILE A 67 19.75 9.34 20.67
CA ILE A 67 19.10 9.26 19.36
C ILE A 67 19.96 9.91 18.27
N TYR A 68 20.80 10.87 18.63
CA TYR A 68 21.79 11.49 17.73
C TYR A 68 22.83 10.51 17.19
N LYS A 69 23.02 9.35 17.83
CA LYS A 69 23.84 8.25 17.32
C LYS A 69 23.07 7.30 16.40
N ASP A 70 21.75 7.51 16.24
CA ASP A 70 20.93 6.67 15.39
C ASP A 70 21.26 6.88 13.92
N THR A 71 21.29 5.78 13.19
CA THR A 71 21.31 5.79 11.74
C THR A 71 19.92 6.06 11.18
N LEU A 72 19.83 6.48 9.92
CA LEU A 72 18.53 6.65 9.24
C LEU A 72 17.68 5.37 9.31
N THR A 73 18.29 4.22 9.10
CA THR A 73 17.60 2.93 9.23
C THR A 73 17.01 2.74 10.62
N SER A 74 17.76 3.08 11.68
CA SER A 74 17.28 3.00 13.07
C SER A 74 16.10 3.95 13.30
N LEU A 75 16.20 5.20 12.85
CA LEU A 75 15.13 6.20 12.96
C LEU A 75 13.84 5.70 12.26
N CYS A 76 13.93 5.23 11.02
CA CYS A 76 12.79 4.71 10.28
C CYS A 76 12.14 3.51 10.99
N LYS A 77 12.93 2.59 11.56
CA LYS A 77 12.42 1.45 12.33
C LYS A 77 11.73 1.89 13.63
N LYS A 78 12.28 2.86 14.35
CA LYS A 78 11.66 3.44 15.56
C LYS A 78 10.32 4.11 15.22
N HIS A 79 10.26 4.90 14.16
CA HIS A 79 9.02 5.50 13.69
C HIS A 79 7.98 4.42 13.33
N LEU A 80 8.36 3.38 12.59
CA LEU A 80 7.47 2.27 12.27
C LEU A 80 6.95 1.56 13.53
N ALA A 81 7.82 1.31 14.51
CA ALA A 81 7.43 0.71 15.78
C ALA A 81 6.44 1.60 16.56
N SER A 82 6.65 2.92 16.55
CA SER A 82 5.72 3.89 17.11
C SER A 82 4.35 3.83 16.44
N ASP A 83 4.29 3.81 15.10
CA ASP A 83 3.04 3.72 14.34
C ASP A 83 2.28 2.41 14.60
N ILE A 84 3.00 1.31 14.82
CA ILE A 84 2.40 0.00 15.14
C ILE A 84 1.86 -0.02 16.57
N SER A 85 2.59 0.56 17.54
CA SER A 85 2.21 0.57 18.96
C SER A 85 0.98 1.45 19.24
N HIS A 86 0.76 2.49 18.47
CA HIS A 86 -0.44 3.32 18.56
C HIS A 86 -1.60 2.58 17.87
N LYS A 87 -2.37 1.80 18.67
CA LYS A 87 -3.54 1.03 18.21
C LYS A 87 -4.35 1.87 17.20
N HIS A 88 -4.45 1.40 15.95
CA HIS A 88 -5.26 1.94 14.85
C HIS A 88 -4.61 2.94 13.86
N MET A 89 -3.37 3.38 14.02
CA MET A 89 -2.80 4.31 13.05
C MET A 89 -2.31 3.63 11.76
N LEU A 90 -1.75 2.43 11.82
CA LEU A 90 -1.23 1.76 10.63
C LEU A 90 -1.83 0.36 10.42
N LYS A 91 -2.44 0.12 9.25
CA LYS A 91 -2.96 -1.20 8.88
C LYS A 91 -1.81 -2.22 8.75
N PRO A 92 -1.99 -3.50 9.15
CA PRO A 92 -0.91 -4.51 9.16
C PRO A 92 -0.16 -4.61 7.84
N LYS A 93 -0.86 -4.67 6.71
CA LYS A 93 -0.23 -4.71 5.38
C LYS A 93 0.53 -3.44 5.00
N ALA A 94 0.14 -2.29 5.53
CA ALA A 94 0.88 -1.04 5.33
C ALA A 94 2.17 -1.03 6.16
N ALA A 95 2.13 -1.61 7.37
CA ALA A 95 3.33 -1.83 8.18
C ALA A 95 4.34 -2.75 7.48
N ASP A 96 3.87 -3.87 6.88
CA ASP A 96 4.72 -4.79 6.11
C ASP A 96 5.40 -4.08 4.93
N ARG A 97 4.65 -3.23 4.21
CA ARG A 97 5.21 -2.46 3.09
C ARG A 97 6.25 -1.46 3.55
N ARG A 98 6.01 -0.73 4.65
CA ARG A 98 7.00 0.20 5.21
C ARG A 98 8.25 -0.54 5.68
N GLU A 99 8.09 -1.67 6.39
CA GLU A 99 9.20 -2.52 6.82
C GLU A 99 10.02 -3.02 5.63
N SER A 100 9.35 -3.49 4.58
CA SER A 100 10.01 -3.91 3.33
C SER A 100 10.76 -2.76 2.67
N THR A 101 10.18 -1.56 2.60
CA THR A 101 10.84 -0.37 2.07
C THR A 101 12.09 -0.02 2.89
N ILE A 102 11.99 -0.01 4.22
CA ILE A 102 13.12 0.25 5.11
C ILE A 102 14.25 -0.75 4.88
N ASN A 103 13.92 -2.04 4.85
CA ASN A 103 14.92 -3.10 4.74
C ASN A 103 15.57 -3.19 3.35
N ASN A 104 14.83 -2.93 2.28
CA ASN A 104 15.31 -3.16 0.92
C ASN A 104 15.76 -1.89 0.19
N GLN A 105 15.22 -0.72 0.55
CA GLN A 105 15.45 0.53 -0.18
C GLN A 105 16.14 1.61 0.66
N ILE A 106 16.37 1.36 1.97
CA ILE A 106 17.08 2.28 2.85
C ILE A 106 18.27 1.57 3.49
N ALA A 107 18.04 0.46 4.21
CA ALA A 107 19.06 -0.21 5.02
C ALA A 107 20.21 -0.80 4.18
N LYS A 108 19.97 -1.16 2.93
CA LYS A 108 20.98 -1.72 2.02
C LYS A 108 21.87 -0.66 1.36
N TYR A 109 21.55 0.62 1.54
CA TYR A 109 22.23 1.74 0.90
C TYR A 109 23.00 2.58 1.91
N ILE A 110 23.97 3.34 1.43
CA ILE A 110 24.86 4.21 2.24
C ILE A 110 24.03 5.12 3.14
N ILE A 111 22.98 5.74 2.62
CA ILE A 111 22.12 6.66 3.38
C ILE A 111 21.54 6.01 4.63
N GLY A 112 21.22 4.71 4.58
CA GLY A 112 20.66 3.96 5.72
C GLY A 112 21.62 3.84 6.90
N SER A 113 22.93 3.88 6.66
CA SER A 113 23.98 3.80 7.67
C SER A 113 24.44 5.15 8.18
N LEU A 114 24.07 6.25 7.49
CA LEU A 114 24.45 7.60 7.93
C LEU A 114 23.76 7.97 9.25
N GLN A 115 24.51 8.68 10.09
CA GLN A 115 23.92 9.24 11.29
C GLN A 115 22.91 10.33 10.94
N VAL A 116 21.76 10.31 11.58
CA VAL A 116 20.62 11.19 11.29
C VAL A 116 21.01 12.67 11.24
N GLN A 117 21.95 13.09 12.06
CA GLN A 117 22.44 14.49 12.11
C GLN A 117 23.34 14.88 10.95
N SER A 118 24.04 13.94 10.34
CA SER A 118 24.95 14.20 9.24
C SER A 118 24.27 14.21 7.89
N ILE A 119 23.01 13.78 7.83
CA ILE A 119 22.26 13.69 6.59
C ILE A 119 21.91 15.09 6.07
N THR A 120 22.27 15.32 4.82
CA THR A 120 22.01 16.57 4.09
C THR A 120 20.93 16.35 3.02
N SER A 121 20.40 17.46 2.50
CA SER A 121 19.49 17.40 1.34
C SER A 121 20.13 16.74 0.12
N LYS A 122 21.45 16.87 -0.01
CA LYS A 122 22.19 16.24 -1.11
C LYS A 122 22.23 14.72 -0.98
N ASP A 123 22.42 14.19 0.21
CA ASP A 123 22.39 12.73 0.44
C ASP A 123 21.06 12.11 0.02
N PHE A 124 19.96 12.86 0.17
CA PHE A 124 18.64 12.44 -0.35
C PHE A 124 18.57 12.45 -1.86
N GLU A 125 19.02 13.53 -2.49
CA GLU A 125 19.02 13.62 -3.94
C GLU A 125 19.85 12.47 -4.53
N ASP A 126 21.06 12.25 -4.01
CA ASP A 126 21.97 11.21 -4.46
C ASP A 126 21.35 9.81 -4.27
N HIS A 127 20.68 9.56 -3.13
CA HIS A 127 20.00 8.29 -2.88
C HIS A 127 18.84 8.05 -3.86
N ILE A 128 18.02 9.05 -4.14
CA ILE A 128 16.93 8.92 -5.12
C ILE A 128 17.47 8.68 -6.54
N GLU A 129 18.58 9.34 -6.92
CA GLU A 129 19.24 9.07 -8.18
C GLU A 129 19.71 7.61 -8.29
N VAL A 130 20.31 7.08 -7.23
CA VAL A 130 20.72 5.66 -7.18
C VAL A 130 19.51 4.75 -7.36
N LEU A 131 18.40 5.03 -6.69
CA LEU A 131 17.18 4.21 -6.83
C LEU A 131 16.56 4.29 -8.22
N ILE A 132 16.66 5.44 -8.91
CA ILE A 132 16.17 5.60 -10.29
C ILE A 132 17.07 4.84 -11.28
N ASN A 133 18.38 4.98 -11.15
CA ASN A 133 19.33 4.59 -12.21
C ASN A 133 19.83 3.14 -12.05
N GLU A 134 20.00 2.66 -10.81
CA GLU A 134 20.69 1.38 -10.57
C GLU A 134 19.77 0.19 -10.28
N ASN A 135 18.56 0.43 -9.80
CA ASN A 135 17.74 -0.63 -9.24
C ASN A 135 16.47 -0.98 -10.02
N HIS A 136 16.22 -0.32 -11.12
CA HIS A 136 14.99 -0.54 -11.93
C HIS A 136 13.71 -0.58 -11.11
N LEU A 137 13.67 0.20 -10.03
CA LEU A 137 12.48 0.32 -9.20
C LEU A 137 11.45 1.19 -9.89
N SER A 138 10.17 0.79 -9.83
CA SER A 138 9.10 1.66 -10.33
C SER A 138 9.06 2.99 -9.58
N VAL A 139 8.74 4.06 -10.28
CA VAL A 139 8.57 5.42 -9.70
C VAL A 139 7.67 5.41 -8.47
N SER A 140 6.60 4.62 -8.49
CA SER A 140 5.72 4.42 -7.33
C SER A 140 6.45 3.86 -6.10
N SER A 141 7.43 2.97 -6.29
CA SER A 141 8.25 2.42 -5.18
C SER A 141 9.21 3.46 -4.62
N ILE A 142 9.82 4.25 -5.50
CA ILE A 142 10.73 5.36 -5.11
C ILE A 142 9.96 6.44 -4.34
N LYS A 143 8.76 6.83 -4.79
CA LYS A 143 7.89 7.76 -4.05
C LYS A 143 7.58 7.27 -2.63
N LYS A 144 7.34 5.97 -2.45
CA LYS A 144 7.12 5.37 -1.12
C LYS A 144 8.36 5.44 -0.24
N THR A 145 9.56 5.24 -0.81
CA THR A 145 10.81 5.38 -0.06
C THR A 145 10.99 6.81 0.43
N LEU A 146 10.77 7.78 -0.44
CA LEU A 146 10.83 9.19 -0.10
C LEU A 146 9.84 9.54 1.03
N ASP A 147 8.60 9.05 0.94
CA ASP A 147 7.58 9.29 1.97
C ASP A 147 7.92 8.62 3.31
N VAL A 148 8.51 7.42 3.31
CA VAL A 148 8.95 6.73 4.54
C VAL A 148 10.05 7.51 5.23
N ILE A 149 11.05 7.99 4.49
CA ILE A 149 12.16 8.76 5.04
C ILE A 149 11.63 10.11 5.57
N ASN A 150 10.87 10.85 4.75
CA ASN A 150 10.32 12.14 5.16
C ASN A 150 9.45 12.02 6.42
N SER A 151 8.56 11.02 6.48
CA SER A 151 7.70 10.83 7.64
C SER A 151 8.47 10.45 8.90
N ALA A 152 9.60 9.75 8.78
CA ALA A 152 10.46 9.46 9.93
C ALA A 152 11.13 10.73 10.48
N PHE A 153 11.56 11.64 9.60
CA PHE A 153 12.09 12.93 10.04
C PHE A 153 11.03 13.84 10.66
N GLU A 154 9.82 13.91 10.07
CA GLU A 154 8.70 14.67 10.65
C GLU A 154 8.31 14.11 12.03
N TRP A 155 8.30 12.78 12.18
CA TRP A 155 8.08 12.14 13.46
C TRP A 155 9.17 12.52 14.47
N ALA A 156 10.44 12.50 14.09
CA ALA A 156 11.56 12.89 14.96
C ALA A 156 11.45 14.35 15.41
N ILE A 157 10.98 15.25 14.55
CA ILE A 157 10.69 16.65 14.91
C ILE A 157 9.53 16.73 15.89
N SER A 158 8.44 15.97 15.66
CA SER A 158 7.28 15.94 16.57
C SER A 158 7.66 15.46 17.98
N GLN A 159 8.64 14.54 18.05
CA GLN A 159 9.21 14.06 19.31
C GLN A 159 10.28 15.01 19.90
N LYS A 160 10.54 16.16 19.27
CA LYS A 160 11.59 17.12 19.64
C LYS A 160 13.01 16.54 19.60
N ILE A 161 13.22 15.52 18.83
CA ILE A 161 14.51 14.85 18.60
C ILE A 161 15.37 15.66 17.63
N LEU A 162 14.75 16.17 16.58
CA LEU A 162 15.37 17.01 15.57
C LEU A 162 14.69 18.38 15.49
N PHE A 163 15.40 19.37 14.98
CA PHE A 163 14.88 20.72 14.79
C PHE A 163 14.43 20.98 13.36
N GLU A 164 15.03 20.30 12.40
CA GLU A 164 14.81 20.51 10.97
C GLU A 164 14.73 19.17 10.24
N ASN A 165 13.92 19.13 9.19
CA ASN A 165 13.83 17.98 8.29
C ASN A 165 14.72 18.26 7.07
N PRO A 166 15.82 17.50 6.87
CA PRO A 166 16.74 17.71 5.76
C PRO A 166 16.13 17.40 4.40
N CYS A 167 14.99 16.68 4.36
CA CYS A 167 14.26 16.40 3.12
C CYS A 167 13.51 17.64 2.60
N THR A 168 13.02 18.52 3.49
CA THR A 168 12.10 19.60 3.15
C THR A 168 12.57 20.48 1.98
N PRO A 169 13.85 20.91 1.90
CA PRO A 169 14.29 21.79 0.81
C PRO A 169 14.19 21.14 -0.58
N VAL A 170 14.33 19.82 -0.67
CA VAL A 170 14.41 19.10 -1.95
C VAL A 170 13.16 18.31 -2.30
N MET A 171 12.22 18.12 -1.36
CA MET A 171 11.01 17.32 -1.53
C MET A 171 10.18 17.75 -2.73
N LYS A 172 9.96 19.06 -2.90
CA LYS A 172 9.13 19.57 -4.02
C LYS A 172 9.76 19.24 -5.37
N LYS A 173 11.06 19.45 -5.50
CA LYS A 173 11.85 19.15 -6.71
C LYS A 173 11.81 17.65 -7.04
N LEU A 174 12.08 16.80 -6.04
CA LEU A 174 12.10 15.35 -6.21
C LEU A 174 10.71 14.80 -6.55
N ARG A 175 9.66 15.26 -5.88
CA ARG A 175 8.29 14.83 -6.20
C ARG A 175 7.87 15.22 -7.62
N LYS A 176 8.21 16.42 -8.06
CA LYS A 176 7.95 16.85 -9.45
C LYS A 176 8.67 15.94 -10.44
N ARG A 177 9.99 15.75 -10.27
CA ARG A 177 10.79 14.87 -11.13
C ARG A 177 10.23 13.45 -11.19
N LEU A 178 9.86 12.85 -10.04
CA LEU A 178 9.27 11.53 -10.00
C LEU A 178 7.87 11.49 -10.65
N SER A 179 7.13 12.60 -10.62
CA SER A 179 5.86 12.69 -11.33
C SER A 179 6.04 12.74 -12.84
N ASP A 180 7.05 13.48 -13.30
CA ASP A 180 7.40 13.56 -14.73
C ASP A 180 7.84 12.18 -15.26
N LEU A 181 8.66 11.45 -14.51
CA LEU A 181 9.06 10.07 -14.83
C LEU A 181 7.87 9.10 -14.82
N GLU A 182 6.93 9.22 -13.87
CA GLU A 182 5.73 8.36 -13.83
C GLU A 182 4.83 8.56 -15.05
N THR A 183 4.78 9.78 -15.59
CA THR A 183 4.04 10.06 -16.83
C THR A 183 4.69 9.33 -18.01
N ILE A 184 6.02 9.35 -18.12
CA ILE A 184 6.75 8.62 -19.16
C ILE A 184 6.54 7.11 -19.02
N GLU A 185 6.71 6.54 -17.80
CA GLU A 185 6.46 5.11 -17.54
C GLU A 185 5.02 4.70 -17.88
N ALA A 186 4.04 5.57 -17.63
CA ALA A 186 2.63 5.29 -17.91
C ALA A 186 2.32 5.26 -19.40
N ASP A 187 3.00 6.10 -20.20
CA ASP A 187 2.86 6.12 -21.66
C ASP A 187 3.47 4.86 -22.32
N ASP A 188 4.52 4.28 -21.71
CA ASP A 188 5.18 3.07 -22.19
C ASP A 188 4.62 1.77 -21.59
N ALA A 189 3.81 1.85 -20.53
CA ALA A 189 3.31 0.67 -19.84
C ALA A 189 2.23 -0.08 -20.61
N ASP A 190 2.59 -1.24 -21.12
CA ASP A 190 1.62 -2.21 -21.66
C ASP A 190 0.70 -2.76 -20.58
N VAL A 191 -0.59 -2.48 -20.68
CA VAL A 191 -1.59 -3.15 -19.84
C VAL A 191 -1.85 -4.53 -20.41
N ILE A 192 -1.31 -5.57 -19.76
CA ILE A 192 -1.52 -6.95 -20.17
C ILE A 192 -2.93 -7.39 -19.79
N VAL A 193 -3.69 -7.86 -20.80
CA VAL A 193 -4.99 -8.52 -20.71
C VAL A 193 -4.96 -9.79 -21.55
N LEU A 194 -5.80 -10.77 -21.24
CA LEU A 194 -5.89 -11.97 -22.05
C LEU A 194 -6.56 -11.66 -23.38
N SER A 195 -5.98 -12.15 -24.47
CA SER A 195 -6.64 -12.23 -25.76
C SER A 195 -7.77 -13.26 -25.75
N ALA A 196 -8.64 -13.24 -26.76
CA ALA A 196 -9.70 -14.24 -26.90
C ALA A 196 -9.15 -15.67 -27.01
N GLU A 197 -8.03 -15.86 -27.71
CA GLU A 197 -7.38 -17.16 -27.83
C GLU A 197 -6.80 -17.63 -26.50
N GLU A 198 -6.17 -16.74 -25.72
CA GLU A 198 -5.64 -17.04 -24.40
C GLU A 198 -6.75 -17.37 -23.39
N GLU A 199 -7.90 -16.68 -23.47
CA GLU A 199 -9.08 -17.04 -22.68
C GLU A 199 -9.57 -18.45 -23.04
N GLN A 200 -9.65 -18.79 -24.32
CA GLN A 200 -10.05 -20.14 -24.75
C GLN A 200 -9.08 -21.21 -24.24
N LYS A 201 -7.77 -20.99 -24.34
CA LYS A 201 -6.76 -21.88 -23.78
C LYS A 201 -6.95 -22.05 -22.26
N LEU A 202 -7.24 -20.95 -21.56
CA LEU A 202 -7.48 -20.97 -20.12
C LEU A 202 -8.74 -21.77 -19.76
N ILE A 203 -9.84 -21.56 -20.48
CA ILE A 203 -11.10 -22.30 -20.31
C ILE A 203 -10.90 -23.79 -20.57
N ALA A 204 -10.10 -24.15 -21.58
CA ALA A 204 -9.82 -25.55 -21.95
C ALA A 204 -9.16 -26.33 -20.81
N VAL A 205 -8.42 -25.68 -19.89
CA VAL A 205 -7.82 -26.34 -18.72
C VAL A 205 -8.88 -27.01 -17.83
N LYS A 206 -10.12 -26.51 -17.82
CA LYS A 206 -11.24 -27.11 -17.08
C LYS A 206 -11.53 -28.54 -17.54
N TYR A 207 -11.29 -28.86 -18.80
CA TYR A 207 -11.60 -30.17 -19.41
C TYR A 207 -10.40 -31.13 -19.37
N ILE A 208 -9.35 -30.81 -18.61
CA ILE A 208 -8.23 -31.74 -18.40
C ILE A 208 -8.51 -32.59 -17.16
N PHE A 209 -8.66 -33.91 -17.37
CA PHE A 209 -8.96 -34.85 -16.31
C PHE A 209 -7.77 -35.77 -16.03
N ASN A 210 -7.69 -36.27 -14.80
CA ASN A 210 -6.77 -37.34 -14.45
C ASN A 210 -7.26 -38.68 -15.02
N GLN A 211 -6.41 -39.35 -15.75
CA GLN A 211 -6.75 -40.65 -16.39
C GLN A 211 -7.10 -41.73 -15.36
N ASN A 212 -6.52 -41.67 -14.15
CA ASN A 212 -6.70 -42.73 -13.16
C ASN A 212 -8.01 -42.63 -12.36
N ASN A 213 -8.63 -41.45 -12.24
CA ASN A 213 -9.79 -41.25 -11.36
C ASN A 213 -10.90 -40.39 -11.96
N GLY A 214 -10.75 -39.92 -13.20
CA GLY A 214 -11.74 -39.08 -13.88
C GLY A 214 -11.97 -37.68 -13.24
N LYS A 215 -11.21 -37.29 -12.25
CA LYS A 215 -11.35 -35.98 -11.61
C LYS A 215 -10.58 -34.89 -12.36
N HIS A 216 -11.02 -33.65 -12.24
CA HIS A 216 -10.28 -32.49 -12.79
C HIS A 216 -8.83 -32.54 -12.35
N LYS A 217 -7.89 -32.46 -13.29
CA LYS A 217 -6.45 -32.40 -13.00
C LYS A 217 -6.09 -31.08 -12.32
N TYR A 218 -6.81 -30.02 -12.65
CA TYR A 218 -6.61 -28.67 -12.13
C TYR A 218 -7.89 -28.12 -11.48
N PRO A 219 -8.34 -28.62 -10.32
CA PRO A 219 -9.63 -28.23 -9.73
C PRO A 219 -9.70 -26.73 -9.38
N ASN A 220 -8.55 -26.09 -9.17
CA ASN A 220 -8.49 -24.64 -8.91
C ASN A 220 -8.85 -23.77 -10.14
N ILE A 221 -9.08 -24.37 -11.34
CA ILE A 221 -9.53 -23.65 -12.53
C ILE A 221 -10.86 -22.93 -12.29
N PHE A 222 -11.76 -23.49 -11.50
CA PHE A 222 -13.03 -22.85 -11.17
C PHE A 222 -12.84 -21.50 -10.53
N TYR A 223 -11.87 -21.33 -9.64
CA TYR A 223 -11.56 -20.05 -9.00
C TYR A 223 -11.00 -19.04 -9.99
N VAL A 224 -10.19 -19.50 -10.95
CA VAL A 224 -9.66 -18.66 -12.03
C VAL A 224 -10.79 -18.16 -12.92
N LEU A 225 -11.74 -19.03 -13.27
CA LEU A 225 -12.89 -18.66 -14.10
C LEU A 225 -13.87 -17.75 -13.35
N ILE A 226 -14.08 -17.95 -12.03
CA ILE A 226 -14.86 -17.01 -11.22
C ILE A 226 -14.20 -15.61 -11.26
N LEU A 227 -12.88 -15.52 -11.04
CA LEU A 227 -12.16 -14.24 -11.14
C LEU A 227 -12.26 -13.61 -12.53
N LEU A 228 -12.15 -14.41 -13.59
CA LEU A 228 -12.25 -13.96 -14.97
C LEU A 228 -13.63 -13.39 -15.31
N TYR A 229 -14.70 -14.08 -14.90
CA TYR A 229 -16.06 -13.68 -15.27
C TYR A 229 -16.72 -12.66 -14.31
N THR A 230 -16.19 -12.50 -13.11
CA THR A 230 -16.71 -11.54 -12.13
C THR A 230 -15.81 -10.31 -11.95
N GLY A 231 -14.53 -10.43 -12.28
CA GLY A 231 -13.55 -9.37 -12.04
C GLY A 231 -13.32 -9.01 -10.58
N ILE A 232 -13.82 -9.76 -9.60
CA ILE A 232 -13.59 -9.51 -8.17
C ILE A 232 -12.11 -9.64 -7.81
N ARG A 233 -11.69 -9.01 -6.69
CA ARG A 233 -10.31 -9.13 -6.25
C ARG A 233 -10.05 -10.52 -5.65
N LEU A 234 -8.83 -11.04 -5.81
CA LEU A 234 -8.44 -12.33 -5.23
C LEU A 234 -8.72 -12.41 -3.72
N GLY A 235 -8.44 -11.33 -2.99
CA GLY A 235 -8.73 -11.27 -1.56
C GLY A 235 -10.23 -11.30 -1.23
N GLU A 236 -11.08 -10.78 -2.11
CA GLU A 236 -12.55 -10.85 -2.00
C GLU A 236 -13.00 -12.29 -2.23
N LEU A 237 -12.54 -12.95 -3.30
CA LEU A 237 -12.83 -14.37 -3.56
C LEU A 237 -12.45 -15.27 -2.36
N CYS A 238 -11.31 -15.01 -1.72
CA CYS A 238 -10.87 -15.79 -0.54
C CYS A 238 -11.76 -15.63 0.70
N CYS A 239 -12.68 -14.67 0.71
CA CYS A 239 -13.64 -14.44 1.79
C CYS A 239 -15.07 -14.87 1.46
N LEU A 240 -15.36 -15.16 0.18
CA LEU A 240 -16.71 -15.51 -0.23
C LEU A 240 -17.17 -16.82 0.41
N ARG A 241 -18.39 -16.80 0.89
CA ARG A 241 -19.13 -17.96 1.37
C ARG A 241 -20.24 -18.31 0.39
N TRP A 242 -20.75 -19.51 0.46
CA TRP A 242 -21.84 -19.93 -0.41
C TRP A 242 -23.12 -19.12 -0.18
N GLY A 243 -23.40 -18.66 1.05
CA GLY A 243 -24.49 -17.75 1.35
C GLY A 243 -24.35 -16.36 0.76
N ASP A 244 -23.16 -15.96 0.29
CA ASP A 244 -22.97 -14.70 -0.43
C ASP A 244 -23.42 -14.81 -1.91
N PHE A 245 -23.64 -16.02 -2.42
CA PHE A 245 -24.15 -16.29 -3.77
C PHE A 245 -25.66 -16.52 -3.75
N HIS A 246 -26.42 -15.49 -4.13
CA HIS A 246 -27.87 -15.52 -4.18
C HIS A 246 -28.38 -16.09 -5.50
N ARG A 247 -28.63 -17.39 -5.55
CA ARG A 247 -29.00 -18.11 -6.75
C ARG A 247 -30.30 -17.63 -7.39
N SER A 248 -31.28 -17.23 -6.57
CA SER A 248 -32.60 -16.75 -7.02
C SER A 248 -32.54 -15.42 -7.73
N THR A 249 -31.64 -14.53 -7.30
CA THR A 249 -31.44 -13.19 -7.89
C THR A 249 -30.27 -13.13 -8.84
N ASN A 250 -29.48 -14.20 -8.93
CA ASN A 250 -28.26 -14.30 -9.70
C ASN A 250 -27.23 -13.21 -9.33
N THR A 251 -27.07 -12.97 -8.02
CA THR A 251 -26.19 -11.93 -7.49
C THR A 251 -25.17 -12.48 -6.52
N LEU A 252 -24.08 -11.73 -6.33
CA LEU A 252 -22.98 -12.05 -5.43
C LEU A 252 -22.70 -10.87 -4.52
N THR A 253 -22.79 -11.07 -3.19
CA THR A 253 -22.49 -10.05 -2.20
C THR A 253 -21.00 -10.03 -1.84
N ILE A 254 -20.34 -8.88 -1.97
CA ILE A 254 -18.92 -8.69 -1.68
C ILE A 254 -18.76 -7.68 -0.53
N ASN A 255 -18.45 -8.17 0.66
CA ASN A 255 -18.39 -7.37 1.89
C ASN A 255 -17.04 -7.48 2.63
N LYS A 256 -16.21 -8.46 2.31
CA LYS A 256 -14.94 -8.74 2.99
C LYS A 256 -13.80 -8.97 1.99
N THR A 257 -12.59 -8.80 2.48
CA THR A 257 -11.36 -9.15 1.76
C THR A 257 -10.38 -9.85 2.69
N ARG A 258 -9.67 -10.85 2.19
CA ARG A 258 -8.60 -11.55 2.88
C ARG A 258 -7.25 -11.07 2.39
N TYR A 259 -6.34 -10.83 3.32
CA TYR A 259 -4.98 -10.42 3.03
C TYR A 259 -3.99 -11.15 3.93
N VAL A 260 -2.75 -11.20 3.53
CA VAL A 260 -1.65 -11.77 4.32
C VAL A 260 -0.84 -10.64 4.90
N ALA A 261 -0.58 -10.70 6.19
CA ALA A 261 0.25 -9.75 6.91
C ALA A 261 1.17 -10.47 7.88
N LYS A 262 2.31 -9.84 8.23
CA LYS A 262 3.22 -10.34 9.25
C LYS A 262 2.52 -10.38 10.60
N ASN A 263 2.68 -11.49 11.33
CA ASN A 263 2.15 -11.61 12.67
C ASN A 263 2.93 -10.66 13.61
N ARG A 264 2.24 -9.69 14.19
CA ARG A 264 2.78 -8.69 15.14
C ARG A 264 2.01 -8.67 16.44
N ILE A 265 1.00 -9.54 16.59
CA ILE A 265 0.12 -9.59 17.76
C ILE A 265 0.63 -10.64 18.73
N ASP A 266 1.05 -11.78 18.21
CA ASP A 266 1.59 -12.87 19.00
C ASP A 266 3.09 -12.99 18.76
N ILE A 267 3.86 -12.64 19.79
CA ILE A 267 5.33 -12.66 19.76
C ILE A 267 5.85 -14.11 19.73
N THR A 268 5.01 -15.07 20.11
CA THR A 268 5.37 -16.49 20.16
C THR A 268 5.24 -17.19 18.79
N GLU A 269 4.46 -16.60 17.86
CA GLU A 269 4.28 -17.10 16.50
C GLU A 269 4.94 -16.17 15.49
N GLU A 270 6.15 -16.47 15.09
CA GLU A 270 6.80 -15.79 13.98
C GLU A 270 6.16 -16.18 12.63
N GLY A 271 6.06 -15.23 11.71
CA GLY A 271 5.62 -15.48 10.34
C GLY A 271 4.47 -14.60 9.85
N TYR A 272 3.79 -15.10 8.84
CA TYR A 272 2.69 -14.41 8.18
C TYR A 272 1.37 -15.13 8.43
N ARG A 273 0.32 -14.38 8.75
CA ARG A 273 -1.04 -14.91 8.87
C ARG A 273 -1.97 -14.25 7.86
N ALA A 274 -3.00 -14.99 7.48
CA ALA A 274 -4.07 -14.46 6.66
C ALA A 274 -5.17 -13.89 7.56
N GLU A 275 -5.52 -12.64 7.34
CA GLU A 275 -6.54 -11.90 8.08
C GLU A 275 -7.69 -11.48 7.18
N GLU A 276 -8.87 -11.38 7.73
CA GLU A 276 -10.04 -10.81 7.06
C GLU A 276 -10.25 -9.36 7.49
N GLY A 277 -10.61 -8.52 6.54
CA GLY A 277 -10.93 -7.12 6.77
C GLY A 277 -12.07 -6.65 5.88
N LYS A 278 -12.58 -5.46 6.16
CA LYS A 278 -13.57 -4.81 5.29
C LYS A 278 -12.95 -4.51 3.93
N VAL A 279 -13.76 -4.52 2.89
CA VAL A 279 -13.35 -4.15 1.53
C VAL A 279 -12.76 -2.74 1.53
N LYS A 280 -11.65 -2.56 0.81
CA LYS A 280 -10.93 -1.29 0.79
C LYS A 280 -11.72 -0.24 0.02
N ASN A 281 -11.93 0.93 0.63
CA ASN A 281 -12.55 2.14 0.03
C ASN A 281 -14.00 2.03 -0.48
N VAL A 282 -14.66 0.87 -0.35
CA VAL A 282 -16.01 0.65 -0.86
C VAL A 282 -16.87 0.03 0.23
N LYS A 283 -18.12 0.48 0.35
CA LYS A 283 -19.15 -0.22 1.12
C LYS A 283 -19.36 -1.61 0.50
N SER A 284 -19.95 -2.54 1.26
CA SER A 284 -20.47 -3.79 0.71
C SER A 284 -21.18 -3.51 -0.63
N ARG A 285 -20.86 -4.31 -1.65
CA ARG A 285 -21.51 -4.21 -2.95
C ARG A 285 -22.11 -5.55 -3.35
N GLU A 286 -23.18 -5.50 -4.08
CA GLU A 286 -23.79 -6.64 -4.72
C GLU A 286 -23.57 -6.52 -6.24
N ILE A 287 -23.06 -7.59 -6.85
CA ILE A 287 -22.84 -7.63 -8.28
C ILE A 287 -23.77 -8.67 -8.92
N VAL A 288 -24.35 -8.33 -10.06
CA VAL A 288 -25.12 -9.28 -10.85
C VAL A 288 -24.16 -10.11 -11.68
N LEU A 289 -24.37 -11.43 -11.67
CA LEU A 289 -23.49 -12.38 -12.37
C LEU A 289 -23.90 -12.55 -13.83
N SER A 290 -22.91 -12.73 -14.71
CA SER A 290 -23.15 -13.24 -16.06
C SER A 290 -23.55 -14.72 -16.00
N ASP A 291 -24.23 -15.22 -17.04
CA ASP A 291 -24.60 -16.63 -17.12
C ASP A 291 -23.40 -17.57 -16.99
N LYS A 292 -22.26 -17.18 -17.56
CA LYS A 292 -21.00 -17.94 -17.43
C LYS A 292 -20.50 -17.97 -15.98
N ALA A 293 -20.55 -16.84 -15.27
CA ALA A 293 -20.14 -16.77 -13.88
C ALA A 293 -21.05 -17.63 -12.98
N LYS A 294 -22.37 -17.55 -13.22
CA LYS A 294 -23.37 -18.38 -12.55
C LYS A 294 -23.12 -19.86 -12.80
N GLN A 295 -22.98 -20.26 -14.06
CA GLN A 295 -22.72 -21.64 -14.43
C GLN A 295 -21.48 -22.21 -13.72
N ILE A 296 -20.38 -21.45 -13.66
CA ILE A 296 -19.15 -21.90 -12.98
C ILE A 296 -19.37 -22.08 -11.48
N LEU A 297 -20.13 -21.19 -10.85
CA LEU A 297 -20.46 -21.29 -9.43
C LEU A 297 -21.39 -22.49 -9.16
N ASP A 298 -22.39 -22.71 -10.01
CA ASP A 298 -23.31 -23.85 -9.88
C ASP A 298 -22.57 -25.18 -10.06
N GLU A 299 -21.71 -25.31 -11.09
CA GLU A 299 -20.88 -26.49 -11.28
C GLU A 299 -19.95 -26.76 -10.08
N LEU A 300 -19.32 -25.69 -9.55
CA LEU A 300 -18.47 -25.82 -8.37
C LEU A 300 -19.25 -26.24 -7.11
N TYR A 301 -20.49 -25.77 -6.97
CA TYR A 301 -21.37 -26.16 -5.88
C TYR A 301 -21.71 -27.65 -5.92
N GLU A 302 -22.06 -28.16 -7.10
CA GLU A 302 -22.29 -29.60 -7.31
C GLU A 302 -21.03 -30.43 -7.01
N LEU A 303 -19.88 -30.01 -7.53
CA LEU A 303 -18.59 -30.67 -7.27
C LEU A 303 -18.19 -30.73 -5.81
N LYS A 304 -18.70 -29.80 -5.00
CA LYS A 304 -18.48 -29.75 -3.54
C LYS A 304 -19.56 -30.43 -2.72
N ASN A 305 -20.48 -31.15 -3.34
CA ASN A 305 -21.61 -31.85 -2.69
C ASN A 305 -22.51 -30.90 -1.87
N HIS A 306 -22.97 -29.82 -2.46
CA HIS A 306 -23.93 -28.88 -1.87
C HIS A 306 -23.49 -28.33 -0.50
N PRO A 307 -22.38 -27.58 -0.43
CA PRO A 307 -21.89 -27.03 0.82
C PRO A 307 -22.91 -26.08 1.46
N SER A 308 -22.85 -25.92 2.77
CA SER A 308 -23.71 -25.00 3.51
C SER A 308 -23.36 -23.54 3.24
N ASP A 309 -24.32 -22.64 3.46
CA ASP A 309 -24.16 -21.18 3.26
C ASP A 309 -22.97 -20.58 4.03
N ASN A 310 -22.63 -21.15 5.18
CA ASN A 310 -21.52 -20.70 5.99
C ASN A 310 -20.14 -21.16 5.51
N GLU A 311 -20.09 -22.12 4.60
CA GLU A 311 -18.82 -22.62 4.06
C GLU A 311 -18.24 -21.65 3.04
N TYR A 312 -16.89 -21.60 3.00
CA TYR A 312 -16.20 -20.78 2.00
C TYR A 312 -16.25 -21.43 0.61
N ILE A 313 -16.47 -20.58 -0.40
CA ILE A 313 -16.39 -21.02 -1.81
C ILE A 313 -15.00 -21.55 -2.10
N LEU A 314 -13.96 -20.86 -1.62
CA LEU A 314 -12.56 -21.23 -1.82
C LEU A 314 -11.93 -21.69 -0.51
N THR A 315 -11.70 -23.01 -0.42
CA THR A 315 -11.08 -23.64 0.77
C THR A 315 -9.75 -24.29 0.44
N ASN A 316 -8.90 -24.40 1.45
CA ASN A 316 -7.75 -25.30 1.40
C ASN A 316 -8.18 -26.76 1.64
N HIS A 317 -7.22 -27.69 1.62
CA HIS A 317 -7.48 -29.13 1.85
C HIS A 317 -7.99 -29.47 3.27
N PHE A 318 -7.93 -28.53 4.21
CA PHE A 318 -8.52 -28.67 5.55
C PHE A 318 -9.91 -28.05 5.67
N GLY A 319 -10.55 -27.64 4.58
CA GLY A 319 -11.84 -26.93 4.61
C GLY A 319 -11.79 -25.49 5.14
N LYS A 320 -10.59 -24.97 5.45
CA LYS A 320 -10.40 -23.60 5.93
C LYS A 320 -10.25 -22.63 4.74
N PRO A 321 -10.58 -21.33 4.94
CA PRO A 321 -10.43 -20.34 3.87
C PRO A 321 -8.98 -20.26 3.38
N SER A 322 -8.80 -20.19 2.08
CA SER A 322 -7.49 -20.23 1.43
C SER A 322 -6.69 -18.94 1.66
N ASN A 323 -5.37 -19.09 1.67
CA ASN A 323 -4.44 -17.97 1.73
C ASN A 323 -4.27 -17.36 0.32
N PRO A 324 -4.51 -16.04 0.14
CA PRO A 324 -4.41 -15.38 -1.17
C PRO A 324 -3.08 -15.64 -1.90
N THR A 325 -1.94 -15.66 -1.19
CA THR A 325 -0.64 -15.92 -1.80
C THR A 325 -0.53 -17.34 -2.38
N LYS A 326 -1.09 -18.34 -1.67
CA LYS A 326 -1.12 -19.72 -2.17
C LYS A 326 -2.03 -19.83 -3.39
N VAL A 327 -3.17 -19.14 -3.39
CA VAL A 327 -4.10 -19.14 -4.54
C VAL A 327 -3.46 -18.47 -5.75
N ASP A 328 -2.73 -17.34 -5.57
CA ASP A 328 -2.01 -16.69 -6.66
C ASP A 328 -0.97 -17.63 -7.31
N ASN A 329 -0.28 -18.43 -6.50
CA ASN A 329 0.63 -19.47 -7.03
C ASN A 329 -0.10 -20.57 -7.79
N CYS A 330 -1.30 -20.97 -7.35
CA CYS A 330 -2.15 -21.92 -8.10
C CYS A 330 -2.58 -21.33 -9.44
N ILE A 331 -2.94 -20.04 -9.50
CA ILE A 331 -3.28 -19.33 -10.74
C ILE A 331 -2.12 -19.40 -11.74
N LYS A 332 -0.89 -19.15 -11.31
CA LYS A 332 0.32 -19.27 -12.15
C LYS A 332 0.53 -20.68 -12.69
N THR A 333 0.18 -21.71 -11.91
CA THR A 333 0.24 -23.10 -12.36
C THR A 333 -0.80 -23.38 -13.46
N ILE A 334 -2.00 -22.82 -13.32
CA ILE A 334 -3.07 -22.94 -14.32
C ILE A 334 -2.68 -22.20 -15.62
N TYR A 335 -2.10 -21.02 -15.54
CA TYR A 335 -1.61 -20.28 -16.70
C TYR A 335 -0.56 -21.09 -17.48
N ARG A 336 0.38 -21.72 -16.77
CA ARG A 336 1.35 -22.62 -17.41
C ARG A 336 0.68 -23.84 -18.05
N ALA A 337 -0.32 -24.43 -17.40
CA ALA A 337 -1.09 -25.55 -17.97
C ALA A 337 -1.89 -25.14 -19.22
N ALA A 338 -2.33 -23.88 -19.30
CA ALA A 338 -2.96 -23.29 -20.47
C ALA A 338 -1.97 -22.92 -21.59
N GLY A 339 -0.66 -23.05 -21.36
CA GLY A 339 0.37 -22.63 -22.33
C GLY A 339 0.43 -21.11 -22.55
N LEU A 340 0.08 -20.32 -21.52
CA LEU A 340 0.16 -18.86 -21.59
C LEU A 340 1.60 -18.37 -21.40
N SER A 341 1.91 -17.18 -21.95
CA SER A 341 3.21 -16.54 -21.79
C SER A 341 3.56 -16.31 -20.29
N SER A 342 4.86 -16.34 -19.97
CA SER A 342 5.37 -16.04 -18.62
C SER A 342 5.03 -14.62 -18.13
N ASP A 343 4.80 -13.70 -19.05
CA ASP A 343 4.42 -12.30 -18.75
C ASP A 343 3.00 -12.20 -18.18
N ILE A 344 2.15 -13.22 -18.48
CA ILE A 344 0.81 -13.36 -17.93
C ILE A 344 0.93 -13.93 -16.53
N SER A 345 0.83 -13.06 -15.51
CA SER A 345 1.05 -13.44 -14.12
C SER A 345 0.09 -12.76 -13.16
N GLY A 346 -0.39 -13.55 -12.17
CA GLY A 346 -1.21 -13.07 -11.06
C GLY A 346 -2.70 -12.85 -11.40
N ALA A 347 -3.49 -12.71 -10.34
CA ALA A 347 -4.95 -12.61 -10.44
C ALA A 347 -5.44 -11.29 -11.05
N HIS A 348 -4.62 -10.21 -11.02
CA HIS A 348 -5.02 -8.91 -11.53
C HIS A 348 -5.25 -8.87 -13.04
N ILE A 349 -4.59 -9.76 -13.79
CA ILE A 349 -4.81 -9.88 -15.25
C ILE A 349 -6.24 -10.32 -15.54
N LEU A 350 -6.78 -11.28 -14.77
CA LEU A 350 -8.16 -11.74 -14.92
C LEU A 350 -9.16 -10.59 -14.72
N ARG A 351 -8.92 -9.79 -13.69
CA ARG A 351 -9.77 -8.62 -13.42
C ARG A 351 -9.66 -7.55 -14.51
N ARG A 352 -8.46 -7.29 -15.02
CA ARG A 352 -8.25 -6.35 -16.14
C ARG A 352 -8.95 -6.87 -17.39
N THR A 353 -8.84 -8.16 -17.69
CA THR A 353 -9.52 -8.81 -18.80
C THR A 353 -11.04 -8.68 -18.68
N CYS A 354 -11.61 -8.98 -17.50
CA CYS A 354 -13.04 -8.78 -17.23
C CYS A 354 -13.47 -7.33 -17.46
N ALA A 355 -12.73 -6.38 -16.90
CA ALA A 355 -12.98 -4.94 -17.07
C ALA A 355 -12.96 -4.53 -18.55
N THR A 356 -11.98 -5.04 -19.31
CA THR A 356 -11.86 -4.77 -20.74
C THR A 356 -13.07 -5.31 -21.51
N ARG A 357 -13.51 -6.54 -21.20
CA ARG A 357 -14.69 -7.11 -21.84
C ARG A 357 -15.96 -6.30 -21.58
N PHE A 358 -16.11 -5.80 -20.34
CA PHE A 358 -17.23 -4.90 -20.04
C PHE A 358 -17.17 -3.61 -20.87
N TYR A 359 -16.00 -3.00 -20.95
CA TYR A 359 -15.85 -1.78 -21.73
C TYR A 359 -16.06 -1.96 -23.23
N GLU A 360 -15.63 -3.10 -23.79
CA GLU A 360 -15.85 -3.42 -25.21
C GLU A 360 -17.34 -3.57 -25.56
N GLN A 361 -18.15 -3.97 -24.58
CA GLN A 361 -19.60 -4.13 -24.74
C GLN A 361 -20.35 -2.83 -24.49
N GLU A 362 -20.05 -2.16 -23.40
CA GLU A 362 -20.64 -0.88 -23.02
C GLU A 362 -19.58 0.01 -22.35
N PRO A 363 -19.14 1.09 -22.99
CA PRO A 363 -18.05 1.95 -22.48
C PRO A 363 -18.51 2.90 -21.38
N ASP A 364 -19.13 2.39 -20.32
CA ASP A 364 -19.53 3.12 -19.12
C ASP A 364 -18.51 2.87 -17.99
N ILE A 365 -17.52 3.79 -17.87
CA ILE A 365 -16.45 3.69 -16.89
C ILE A 365 -16.99 3.75 -15.46
N ASP A 366 -17.99 4.57 -15.18
CA ASP A 366 -18.54 4.74 -13.83
C ASP A 366 -19.28 3.47 -13.39
N TRP A 367 -20.04 2.87 -14.28
CA TRP A 367 -20.69 1.59 -14.01
C TRP A 367 -19.64 0.48 -13.75
N ILE A 368 -18.63 0.36 -14.62
CA ILE A 368 -17.58 -0.66 -14.48
C ILE A 368 -16.82 -0.46 -13.18
N ALA A 369 -16.48 0.78 -12.81
CA ALA A 369 -15.82 1.10 -11.56
C ALA A 369 -16.68 0.69 -10.36
N SER A 370 -17.98 0.99 -10.38
CA SER A 370 -18.94 0.59 -9.36
C SER A 370 -19.05 -0.93 -9.24
N TYR A 371 -19.22 -1.65 -10.35
CA TYR A 371 -19.29 -3.10 -10.41
C TYR A 371 -18.03 -3.76 -9.82
N LEU A 372 -16.87 -3.30 -10.26
CA LEU A 372 -15.60 -3.83 -9.80
C LEU A 372 -15.26 -3.37 -8.37
N GLY A 373 -15.84 -2.29 -7.86
CA GLY A 373 -15.46 -1.66 -6.60
C GLY A 373 -14.09 -1.00 -6.69
N ASP A 374 -13.86 -0.26 -7.76
CA ASP A 374 -12.70 0.60 -8.00
C ASP A 374 -13.13 2.06 -8.18
N THR A 375 -12.19 2.96 -8.42
CA THR A 375 -12.50 4.33 -8.81
C THR A 375 -12.50 4.49 -10.33
N PRO A 376 -13.31 5.42 -10.90
CA PRO A 376 -13.32 5.72 -12.32
C PRO A 376 -11.92 6.02 -12.88
N GLU A 377 -11.08 6.73 -12.10
CA GLU A 377 -9.71 7.07 -12.50
C GLU A 377 -8.84 5.80 -12.62
N THR A 378 -9.02 4.82 -11.72
CA THR A 378 -8.29 3.55 -11.77
C THR A 378 -8.70 2.76 -13.00
N VAL A 379 -10.00 2.70 -13.27
CA VAL A 379 -10.56 2.00 -14.42
C VAL A 379 -10.12 2.69 -15.71
N SER A 380 -10.22 4.01 -15.80
CA SER A 380 -9.80 4.81 -16.96
C SER A 380 -8.33 4.55 -17.36
N LYS A 381 -7.41 4.44 -16.38
CA LYS A 381 -6.00 4.12 -16.66
C LYS A 381 -5.82 2.81 -17.42
N TYR A 382 -6.63 1.80 -17.14
CA TYR A 382 -6.59 0.53 -17.88
C TYR A 382 -7.08 0.70 -19.31
N TYR A 383 -8.03 1.59 -19.58
CA TYR A 383 -8.62 1.78 -20.91
C TYR A 383 -7.80 2.65 -21.84
N ILE A 384 -7.09 3.65 -21.32
CA ILE A 384 -6.17 4.46 -22.15
C ILE A 384 -5.13 3.55 -22.80
N ALA A 385 -4.55 2.62 -22.03
CA ALA A 385 -3.60 1.64 -22.54
C ALA A 385 -4.24 0.63 -23.52
N ILE A 386 -5.50 0.24 -23.32
CA ILE A 386 -6.24 -0.66 -24.20
C ILE A 386 -6.61 0.03 -25.52
N ARG A 387 -7.07 1.28 -25.48
CA ARG A 387 -7.35 2.08 -26.70
C ARG A 387 -6.12 2.21 -27.58
N LYS A 388 -4.94 2.41 -27.00
CA LYS A 388 -3.67 2.46 -27.72
C LYS A 388 -3.43 1.13 -28.46
N LYS A 389 -3.64 -0.03 -27.82
CA LYS A 389 -3.52 -1.35 -28.43
C LYS A 389 -4.55 -1.63 -29.53
N ILE A 390 -5.80 -1.21 -29.35
CA ILE A 390 -6.87 -1.38 -30.35
C ILE A 390 -6.61 -0.52 -31.60
N SER A 391 -6.13 0.70 -31.42
CA SER A 391 -5.76 1.60 -32.53
C SER A 391 -4.54 1.08 -33.33
N GLU A 392 -3.68 0.27 -32.71
CA GLU A 392 -2.51 -0.35 -33.34
C GLU A 392 -2.80 -1.70 -34.04
N GLY A 393 -4.06 -2.08 -34.21
CA GLY A 393 -4.47 -3.21 -35.06
C GLY A 393 -4.80 -4.55 -34.34
N GLY A 394 -4.87 -4.54 -33.01
CA GLY A 394 -5.28 -5.71 -32.21
C GLY A 394 -6.81 -5.94 -32.23
N LYS A 395 -7.30 -6.90 -33.02
CA LYS A 395 -8.71 -7.31 -32.99
C LYS A 395 -8.98 -8.23 -31.82
N THR A 396 -9.83 -7.79 -30.87
CA THR A 396 -10.40 -8.64 -29.82
C THR A 396 -11.81 -9.07 -30.25
N LYS A 397 -11.99 -10.37 -30.52
CA LYS A 397 -13.32 -10.96 -30.80
C LYS A 397 -13.58 -12.05 -29.76
N ASN A 398 -14.39 -11.75 -28.78
CA ASN A 398 -15.39 -12.64 -28.16
C ASN A 398 -16.09 -11.91 -27.01
N VAL A 399 -17.39 -11.73 -27.17
CA VAL A 399 -18.23 -10.92 -26.29
C VAL A 399 -18.73 -11.80 -25.14
N VAL A 400 -18.48 -11.41 -23.90
CA VAL A 400 -19.19 -11.95 -22.72
C VAL A 400 -20.45 -11.11 -22.55
N PRO A 401 -21.68 -11.69 -22.49
CA PRO A 401 -22.91 -10.92 -22.31
C PRO A 401 -22.86 -10.10 -21.02
N LEU A 402 -23.19 -8.81 -21.13
CA LEU A 402 -23.29 -7.93 -19.98
C LEU A 402 -24.57 -8.16 -19.19
N PRO A 403 -24.53 -7.95 -17.86
CA PRO A 403 -25.72 -7.72 -17.08
C PRO A 403 -26.43 -6.43 -17.55
N ARG A 404 -27.72 -6.50 -17.90
CA ARG A 404 -28.49 -5.32 -18.34
C ARG A 404 -28.85 -4.42 -17.15
N LYS A 405 -28.74 -3.07 -17.33
CA LYS A 405 -29.21 -2.09 -16.36
C LYS A 405 -30.72 -2.19 -16.15
N ARG A 406 -31.19 -2.28 -14.91
CA ARG A 406 -32.59 -1.98 -14.57
C ARG A 406 -32.71 -0.49 -14.29
N ASN A 407 -33.85 0.11 -14.67
CA ASN A 407 -34.15 1.55 -14.52
C ASN A 407 -34.18 2.09 -13.08
N ASN A 408 -33.85 1.28 -12.06
CA ASN A 408 -33.81 1.69 -10.63
C ASN A 408 -32.48 1.36 -9.97
N GLY A 409 -31.37 1.43 -10.67
CA GLY A 409 -30.04 1.22 -10.06
C GLY A 409 -29.65 -0.24 -9.77
N VAL A 410 -30.53 -1.20 -10.06
CA VAL A 410 -30.28 -2.63 -10.02
C VAL A 410 -30.10 -3.14 -11.45
N ILE A 411 -29.03 -3.89 -11.68
CA ILE A 411 -28.66 -4.41 -13.00
C ILE A 411 -29.29 -5.79 -13.17
N ALA A 412 -30.05 -6.01 -14.27
CA ALA A 412 -30.54 -7.32 -14.65
C ALA A 412 -29.83 -7.85 -15.89
N LEU A 413 -29.64 -9.16 -15.92
CA LEU A 413 -29.18 -9.93 -17.07
C LEU A 413 -30.38 -10.37 -17.94
N ASN A 414 -30.24 -10.29 -19.24
CA ASN A 414 -30.98 -11.14 -20.20
C ASN A 414 -30.09 -12.27 -20.65
#